data_7e676bfcabf2d75fb830922ec9759c09
#
_entry.id   7e676bfcabf2d75fb830922ec9759c09
#
_cell.length_a   1.000
_cell.length_b   1.000
_cell.length_c   1.000
_cell.angle_alpha   90.00
_cell.angle_beta   90.00
_cell.angle_gamma   90.00
#
_symmetry.space_group_name_H-M   'P 1'
#
loop_
_entity.id
_entity.type
_entity.pdbx_description
1 polymer ?
#
loop_
_entity_poly.entity_id
_entity_poly.type
_entity_poly.pdbx_seq_one_letter_code
_entity_poly.pdbx_strand_id
1 'polypeptide(L)'
;GVVGQLPYRQGALVSSSIPQPLTTVSDNSELYVYFSVNEDDLLNMTRQYGSLEEAAKKMPAVKLILNDGSVLPDSGRVESISGVINTSTGTAQVRATFPNASHLLHSGANGNVEVPVYYKDVIVIPQAATFELQDKVLVYKVVDGKAQSANIEVAPNNNGTEYIVTQGLNVGDVIIAEGAGLVREGTPVGTAQ
;
A
#
# COMPACT_ATOMS: atom_id res chain seq x y z
N GLY A 1 -11.42 0.84 30.04
CA GLY A 1 -12.36 0.15 29.15
C GLY A 1 -13.66 0.90 28.96
N VAL A 2 -14.35 0.65 27.87
CA VAL A 2 -15.66 1.27 27.55
C VAL A 2 -16.76 0.29 27.92
N VAL A 3 -17.73 0.77 28.72
CA VAL A 3 -18.89 -0.03 29.11
C VAL A 3 -19.93 0.04 27.99
N GLY A 4 -20.39 -1.12 27.56
CA GLY A 4 -21.44 -1.26 26.55
C GLY A 4 -22.84 -0.99 27.08
N GLN A 5 -23.85 -1.50 26.38
CA GLN A 5 -25.25 -1.35 26.81
C GLN A 5 -25.55 -2.14 28.09
N LEU A 6 -26.42 -1.60 28.90
CA LEU A 6 -26.97 -2.25 30.09
C LEU A 6 -28.37 -2.78 29.76
N PRO A 7 -28.53 -4.05 29.35
CA PRO A 7 -29.82 -4.59 28.91
C PRO A 7 -30.84 -4.73 30.05
N TYR A 8 -30.34 -4.82 31.28
CA TYR A 8 -31.20 -5.02 32.45
C TYR A 8 -31.48 -3.69 33.15
N ARG A 9 -32.74 -3.47 33.47
CA ARG A 9 -33.20 -2.29 34.25
C ARG A 9 -33.13 -2.56 35.74
N GLN A 10 -33.17 -1.49 36.55
CA GLN A 10 -33.27 -1.59 38.01
C GLN A 10 -34.52 -2.42 38.41
N GLY A 11 -34.32 -3.41 39.29
CA GLY A 11 -35.35 -4.35 39.70
C GLY A 11 -35.46 -5.62 38.84
N ALA A 12 -34.69 -5.77 37.78
CA ALA A 12 -34.62 -7.01 37.01
C ALA A 12 -33.95 -8.13 37.83
N LEU A 13 -34.51 -9.33 37.76
CA LEU A 13 -33.92 -10.51 38.38
C LEU A 13 -32.71 -10.96 37.53
N VAL A 14 -31.55 -11.00 38.13
CA VAL A 14 -30.32 -11.48 37.50
C VAL A 14 -29.76 -12.68 38.26
N SER A 15 -29.25 -13.66 37.54
CA SER A 15 -28.64 -14.87 38.09
C SER A 15 -27.49 -15.33 37.20
N SER A 16 -26.68 -16.25 37.68
CA SER A 16 -25.61 -16.89 36.90
C SER A 16 -26.10 -17.70 35.70
N SER A 17 -27.39 -17.97 35.62
CA SER A 17 -28.02 -18.76 34.54
C SER A 17 -28.60 -17.91 33.41
N ILE A 18 -28.51 -16.59 33.47
CA ILE A 18 -29.02 -15.73 32.39
C ILE A 18 -28.11 -15.83 31.17
N PRO A 19 -28.69 -15.96 29.96
CA PRO A 19 -27.89 -16.14 28.74
C PRO A 19 -27.19 -14.86 28.27
N GLN A 20 -27.65 -13.70 28.70
CA GLN A 20 -27.07 -12.41 28.35
C GLN A 20 -26.23 -11.83 29.50
N PRO A 21 -25.01 -11.31 29.20
CA PRO A 21 -24.22 -10.63 30.22
C PRO A 21 -24.90 -9.34 30.71
N LEU A 22 -24.59 -8.91 31.94
CA LEU A 22 -25.09 -7.64 32.50
C LEU A 22 -24.65 -6.44 31.71
N THR A 23 -23.44 -6.49 31.20
CA THR A 23 -22.84 -5.55 30.25
C THR A 23 -21.60 -6.17 29.62
N THR A 24 -21.11 -5.56 28.57
CA THR A 24 -19.81 -5.88 27.96
C THR A 24 -18.86 -4.72 28.22
N VAL A 25 -17.66 -5.00 28.67
CA VAL A 25 -16.60 -4.00 28.84
C VAL A 25 -15.55 -4.29 27.78
N SER A 26 -15.28 -3.32 26.91
CA SER A 26 -14.29 -3.43 25.84
C SER A 26 -13.07 -2.58 26.17
N ASP A 27 -11.89 -3.13 25.98
CA ASP A 27 -10.66 -2.37 25.94
C ASP A 27 -10.37 -1.98 24.50
N ASN A 28 -10.45 -0.68 24.22
CA ASN A 28 -10.24 -0.11 22.90
C ASN A 28 -8.96 0.72 22.84
N SER A 29 -8.00 0.47 23.73
CA SER A 29 -6.70 1.16 23.74
C SER A 29 -5.86 0.81 22.51
N GLU A 30 -6.04 -0.40 22.00
CA GLU A 30 -5.47 -0.91 20.76
C GLU A 30 -6.54 -1.62 19.97
N LEU A 31 -6.46 -1.55 18.65
CA LEU A 31 -7.40 -2.21 17.75
C LEU A 31 -6.67 -3.03 16.70
N TYR A 32 -7.24 -4.18 16.41
CA TYR A 32 -6.82 -5.02 15.29
C TYR A 32 -7.54 -4.58 14.02
N VAL A 33 -6.76 -4.30 13.00
CA VAL A 33 -7.26 -4.00 11.65
C VAL A 33 -6.92 -5.19 10.76
N TYR A 34 -7.94 -5.73 10.12
CA TYR A 34 -7.84 -6.83 9.19
C TYR A 34 -8.00 -6.30 7.78
N PHE A 35 -7.03 -6.56 6.92
CA PHE A 35 -7.09 -6.22 5.51
C PHE A 35 -6.61 -7.38 4.66
N SER A 36 -6.92 -7.35 3.38
CA SER A 36 -6.61 -8.44 2.45
C SER A 36 -5.52 -8.00 1.48
N VAL A 37 -4.60 -8.92 1.20
CA VAL A 37 -3.59 -8.78 0.15
C VAL A 37 -3.82 -9.87 -0.89
N ASN A 38 -3.54 -9.60 -2.15
CA ASN A 38 -3.67 -10.57 -3.24
C ASN A 38 -2.53 -11.60 -3.20
N GLU A 39 -2.68 -12.68 -3.96
CA GLU A 39 -1.70 -13.77 -4.02
C GLU A 39 -0.34 -13.30 -4.57
N ASP A 40 -0.33 -12.40 -5.56
CA ASP A 40 0.91 -11.89 -6.15
C ASP A 40 1.72 -11.09 -5.13
N ASP A 41 1.06 -10.24 -4.34
CA ASP A 41 1.70 -9.50 -3.25
C ASP A 41 2.24 -10.45 -2.18
N LEU A 42 1.48 -11.50 -1.85
CA LEU A 42 1.90 -12.53 -0.89
C LEU A 42 3.17 -13.25 -1.36
N LEU A 43 3.23 -13.63 -2.64
CA LEU A 43 4.40 -14.25 -3.26
C LEU A 43 5.60 -13.31 -3.26
N ASN A 44 5.39 -12.03 -3.60
CA ASN A 44 6.44 -11.02 -3.60
C ASN A 44 6.98 -10.79 -2.18
N MET A 45 6.12 -10.71 -1.18
CA MET A 45 6.53 -10.61 0.23
C MET A 45 7.37 -11.83 0.64
N THR A 46 6.93 -13.04 0.26
CA THR A 46 7.67 -14.27 0.59
C THR A 46 9.05 -14.31 -0.08
N ARG A 47 9.15 -13.87 -1.34
CA ARG A 47 10.44 -13.78 -2.07
C ARG A 47 11.37 -12.74 -1.47
N GLN A 48 10.83 -11.59 -1.08
CA GLN A 48 11.60 -10.47 -0.53
C GLN A 48 12.10 -10.73 0.88
N TYR A 49 11.29 -11.32 1.74
CA TYR A 49 11.58 -11.48 3.15
C TYR A 49 11.95 -12.92 3.56
N GLY A 50 11.80 -13.89 2.67
CA GLY A 50 12.10 -15.31 2.89
C GLY A 50 10.95 -16.11 3.48
N SER A 51 10.09 -15.50 4.30
CA SER A 51 8.87 -16.11 4.83
C SER A 51 7.82 -15.04 5.17
N LEU A 52 6.57 -15.44 5.31
CA LEU A 52 5.49 -14.53 5.73
C LEU A 52 5.66 -14.05 7.18
N GLU A 53 6.26 -14.86 8.02
CA GLU A 53 6.55 -14.49 9.40
C GLU A 53 7.63 -13.41 9.48
N GLU A 54 8.69 -13.55 8.69
CA GLU A 54 9.72 -12.51 8.57
C GLU A 54 9.19 -11.25 7.87
N ALA A 55 8.32 -11.40 6.89
CA ALA A 55 7.62 -10.30 6.27
C ALA A 55 6.83 -9.49 7.29
N ALA A 56 6.01 -10.13 8.12
CA ALA A 56 5.23 -9.46 9.16
C ALA A 56 6.11 -8.66 10.13
N LYS A 57 7.30 -9.18 10.48
CA LYS A 57 8.24 -8.51 11.40
C LYS A 57 8.99 -7.34 10.76
N LYS A 58 9.30 -7.43 9.45
CA LYS A 58 10.15 -6.48 8.72
C LYS A 58 9.37 -5.49 7.86
N MET A 59 8.06 -5.72 7.66
CA MET A 59 7.21 -4.77 6.96
C MET A 59 7.26 -3.39 7.64
N PRO A 60 7.26 -2.32 6.84
CA PRO A 60 7.16 -0.98 7.37
C PRO A 60 5.81 -0.78 8.07
N ALA A 61 5.76 0.23 8.93
CA ALA A 61 4.52 0.63 9.57
C ALA A 61 3.47 1.04 8.52
N VAL A 62 2.25 0.58 8.71
CA VAL A 62 1.12 0.82 7.80
C VAL A 62 0.29 2.00 8.30
N LYS A 63 -0.36 2.72 7.37
CA LYS A 63 -1.23 3.83 7.70
C LYS A 63 -2.69 3.41 7.53
N LEU A 64 -3.56 3.98 8.35
CA LEU A 64 -5.00 3.77 8.25
C LEU A 64 -5.66 5.06 7.76
N ILE A 65 -6.36 4.96 6.65
CA ILE A 65 -7.19 6.03 6.07
C ILE A 65 -8.62 5.72 6.45
N LEU A 66 -9.24 6.64 7.17
CA LEU A 66 -10.63 6.51 7.63
C LEU A 66 -11.61 6.80 6.47
N ASN A 67 -12.89 6.46 6.68
CA ASN A 67 -13.92 6.65 5.65
C ASN A 67 -14.19 8.12 5.27
N ASP A 68 -13.82 9.05 6.13
CA ASP A 68 -13.87 10.50 5.86
C ASP A 68 -12.68 11.02 5.06
N GLY A 69 -11.73 10.14 4.71
CA GLY A 69 -10.50 10.48 4.00
C GLY A 69 -9.38 10.95 4.91
N SER A 70 -9.60 11.09 6.21
CA SER A 70 -8.54 11.46 7.16
C SER A 70 -7.58 10.28 7.39
N VAL A 71 -6.31 10.60 7.58
CA VAL A 71 -5.27 9.62 7.92
C VAL A 71 -5.11 9.58 9.43
N LEU A 72 -5.14 8.38 10.00
CA LEU A 72 -4.88 8.21 11.42
C LEU A 72 -3.44 8.67 11.73
N PRO A 73 -3.23 9.54 12.73
CA PRO A 73 -1.89 10.02 13.07
C PRO A 73 -0.91 8.90 13.47
N ASP A 74 -1.43 7.90 14.17
CA ASP A 74 -0.66 6.75 14.61
C ASP A 74 -0.59 5.69 13.50
N SER A 75 0.61 5.17 13.28
CA SER A 75 0.84 4.09 12.32
C SER A 75 0.63 2.73 12.97
N GLY A 76 0.11 1.78 12.20
CA GLY A 76 -0.07 0.41 12.64
C GLY A 76 1.14 -0.47 12.36
N ARG A 77 1.28 -1.54 13.13
CA ARG A 77 2.28 -2.57 12.91
C ARG A 77 1.61 -3.86 12.47
N VAL A 78 2.12 -4.45 11.38
CA VAL A 78 1.69 -5.78 10.96
C VAL A 78 2.16 -6.81 11.99
N GLU A 79 1.24 -7.65 12.44
CA GLU A 79 1.51 -8.71 13.40
C GLU A 79 1.55 -10.09 12.75
N SER A 80 0.63 -10.32 11.82
CA SER A 80 0.55 -11.61 11.17
C SER A 80 0.00 -11.50 9.74
N ILE A 81 0.50 -12.38 8.90
CA ILE A 81 0.05 -12.58 7.52
C ILE A 81 -0.42 -14.02 7.42
N SER A 82 -1.66 -14.23 7.00
CA SER A 82 -2.19 -15.58 6.79
C SER A 82 -1.50 -16.27 5.63
N GLY A 83 -1.04 -17.49 5.85
CA GLY A 83 -0.56 -18.35 4.75
C GLY A 83 -1.70 -19.07 3.99
N VAL A 84 -2.95 -18.82 4.36
CA VAL A 84 -4.12 -19.43 3.73
C VAL A 84 -4.80 -18.41 2.84
N ILE A 85 -4.93 -18.75 1.56
CA ILE A 85 -5.62 -17.92 0.57
C ILE A 85 -7.11 -18.28 0.58
N ASN A 86 -7.96 -17.28 0.68
CA ASN A 86 -9.39 -17.44 0.49
C ASN A 86 -9.66 -17.70 -1.00
N THR A 87 -10.11 -18.89 -1.33
CA THR A 87 -10.30 -19.34 -2.71
C THR A 87 -11.39 -18.59 -3.45
N SER A 88 -12.33 -17.94 -2.75
CA SER A 88 -13.40 -17.15 -3.38
C SER A 88 -12.94 -15.75 -3.79
N THR A 89 -11.95 -15.19 -3.11
CA THR A 89 -11.44 -13.82 -3.35
C THR A 89 -10.03 -13.78 -3.89
N GLY A 90 -9.28 -14.89 -3.83
CA GLY A 90 -7.85 -14.93 -4.21
C GLY A 90 -6.95 -14.11 -3.28
N THR A 91 -7.38 -13.87 -2.03
CA THR A 91 -6.66 -13.00 -1.11
C THR A 91 -6.28 -13.70 0.18
N ALA A 92 -5.20 -13.25 0.81
CA ALA A 92 -4.80 -13.64 2.16
C ALA A 92 -5.09 -12.49 3.14
N GLN A 93 -5.45 -12.86 4.37
CA GLN A 93 -5.74 -11.89 5.42
C GLN A 93 -4.47 -11.47 6.15
N VAL A 94 -4.33 -10.17 6.36
CA VAL A 94 -3.27 -9.55 7.17
C VAL A 94 -3.90 -8.91 8.38
N ARG A 95 -3.26 -9.07 9.54
CA ARG A 95 -3.65 -8.39 10.78
C ARG A 95 -2.58 -7.38 11.17
N ALA A 96 -3.00 -6.16 11.42
CA ALA A 96 -2.17 -5.11 11.98
C ALA A 96 -2.79 -4.55 13.26
N THR A 97 -1.95 -4.13 14.19
CA THR A 97 -2.35 -3.47 15.45
C THR A 97 -2.13 -1.97 15.33
N PHE A 98 -3.14 -1.21 15.68
CA PHE A 98 -3.12 0.25 15.71
C PHE A 98 -3.37 0.74 17.13
N PRO A 99 -2.53 1.65 17.66
CA PRO A 99 -2.81 2.37 18.89
C PRO A 99 -4.09 3.21 18.74
N ASN A 100 -4.89 3.31 19.77
CA ASN A 100 -6.12 4.09 19.78
C ASN A 100 -6.23 4.93 21.05
N ALA A 101 -5.17 5.64 21.39
CA ALA A 101 -5.13 6.49 22.60
C ALA A 101 -6.19 7.59 22.60
N SER A 102 -6.56 8.08 21.41
CA SER A 102 -7.64 9.09 21.25
C SER A 102 -9.05 8.51 21.31
N HIS A 103 -9.19 7.18 21.36
CA HIS A 103 -10.48 6.46 21.27
C HIS A 103 -11.33 6.83 20.05
N LEU A 104 -10.68 7.29 18.97
CA LEU A 104 -11.33 7.66 17.72
C LEU A 104 -11.86 6.44 16.97
N LEU A 105 -11.13 5.33 17.04
CA LEU A 105 -11.49 4.10 16.37
C LEU A 105 -12.45 3.27 17.22
N HIS A 106 -13.43 2.68 16.55
CA HIS A 106 -14.40 1.79 17.15
C HIS A 106 -14.39 0.44 16.46
N SER A 107 -14.63 -0.63 17.23
CA SER A 107 -14.79 -1.96 16.67
C SER A 107 -15.96 -2.01 15.68
N GLY A 108 -15.73 -2.61 14.50
CA GLY A 108 -16.71 -2.65 13.41
C GLY A 108 -16.61 -1.48 12.42
N ALA A 109 -15.72 -0.51 12.66
CA ALA A 109 -15.43 0.53 11.67
C ALA A 109 -14.68 -0.03 10.47
N ASN A 110 -14.80 0.64 9.32
CA ASN A 110 -14.08 0.32 8.09
C ASN A 110 -13.14 1.45 7.71
N GLY A 111 -12.13 1.12 6.91
CA GLY A 111 -11.16 2.07 6.38
C GLY A 111 -10.26 1.41 5.35
N ASN A 112 -9.32 2.16 4.80
CA ASN A 112 -8.32 1.66 3.88
C ASN A 112 -6.96 1.63 4.55
N VAL A 113 -6.22 0.53 4.37
CA VAL A 113 -4.84 0.41 4.86
C VAL A 113 -3.88 0.73 3.72
N GLU A 114 -3.03 1.73 3.94
CA GLU A 114 -1.94 2.08 3.03
C GLU A 114 -0.67 1.37 3.50
N VAL A 115 -0.14 0.49 2.65
CA VAL A 115 1.10 -0.23 2.89
C VAL A 115 2.21 0.46 2.09
N PRO A 116 3.19 1.11 2.73
CA PRO A 116 4.28 1.74 2.02
C PRO A 116 5.21 0.68 1.41
N VAL A 117 5.59 0.89 0.16
CA VAL A 117 6.57 0.07 -0.54
C VAL A 117 7.82 0.90 -0.78
N TYR A 118 8.96 0.38 -0.35
CA TYR A 118 10.24 1.06 -0.52
C TYR A 118 11.06 0.36 -1.62
N TYR A 119 11.45 1.12 -2.60
CA TYR A 119 12.41 0.71 -3.61
C TYR A 119 13.77 1.33 -3.29
N LYS A 120 14.84 0.53 -3.40
CA LYS A 120 16.22 0.99 -3.22
C LYS A 120 16.92 1.00 -4.57
N ASP A 121 17.80 1.98 -4.75
CA ASP A 121 18.68 2.06 -5.93
C ASP A 121 17.91 2.03 -7.26
N VAL A 122 16.78 2.74 -7.31
CA VAL A 122 15.92 2.82 -8.50
C VAL A 122 16.02 4.19 -9.17
N ILE A 123 15.76 4.21 -10.46
CA ILE A 123 15.66 5.44 -11.24
C ILE A 123 14.20 5.90 -11.20
N VAL A 124 13.99 7.17 -10.86
CA VAL A 124 12.66 7.80 -10.87
C VAL A 124 12.64 8.82 -12.01
N ILE A 125 11.60 8.77 -12.83
CA ILE A 125 11.40 9.69 -13.95
C ILE A 125 9.99 10.26 -13.93
N PRO A 126 9.79 11.51 -14.41
CA PRO A 126 8.44 12.05 -14.60
C PRO A 126 7.63 11.20 -15.58
N GLN A 127 6.35 11.00 -15.32
CA GLN A 127 5.45 10.33 -16.29
C GLN A 127 5.40 11.08 -17.63
N ALA A 128 5.52 12.41 -17.61
CA ALA A 128 5.57 13.22 -18.83
C ALA A 128 6.77 12.91 -19.75
N ALA A 129 7.82 12.26 -19.23
CA ALA A 129 8.96 11.81 -20.01
C ALA A 129 8.70 10.49 -20.77
N THR A 130 7.55 9.87 -20.55
CA THR A 130 7.19 8.58 -21.13
C THR A 130 6.10 8.71 -22.18
N PHE A 131 6.03 7.73 -23.04
CA PHE A 131 4.91 7.52 -23.97
C PHE A 131 4.63 6.02 -24.08
N GLU A 132 3.37 5.69 -24.35
CA GLU A 132 2.94 4.30 -24.46
C GLU A 132 2.78 3.93 -25.93
N LEU A 133 3.30 2.77 -26.29
CA LEU A 133 3.13 2.18 -27.60
C LEU A 133 2.94 0.67 -27.47
N GLN A 134 1.81 0.15 -27.89
CA GLN A 134 1.50 -1.29 -27.89
C GLN A 134 1.77 -1.95 -26.52
N ASP A 135 1.13 -1.43 -25.48
CA ASP A 135 1.25 -1.91 -24.09
C ASP A 135 2.66 -1.84 -23.48
N LYS A 136 3.57 -1.08 -24.11
CA LYS A 136 4.92 -0.83 -23.62
C LYS A 136 5.10 0.62 -23.24
N VAL A 137 5.76 0.85 -22.13
CA VAL A 137 6.17 2.18 -21.71
C VAL A 137 7.56 2.46 -22.28
N LEU A 138 7.69 3.55 -23.02
CA LEU A 138 8.93 3.96 -23.66
C LEU A 138 9.35 5.35 -23.18
N VAL A 139 10.65 5.61 -23.30
CA VAL A 139 11.26 6.92 -23.13
C VAL A 139 12.13 7.20 -24.34
N TYR A 140 12.40 8.49 -24.61
CA TYR A 140 13.46 8.86 -25.54
C TYR A 140 14.74 9.15 -24.77
N LYS A 141 15.80 8.35 -25.07
CA LYS A 141 17.17 8.65 -24.65
C LYS A 141 17.82 9.57 -25.67
N VAL A 142 18.69 10.45 -25.21
CA VAL A 142 19.52 11.28 -26.09
C VAL A 142 20.85 10.56 -26.30
N VAL A 143 21.05 10.03 -27.49
CA VAL A 143 22.29 9.39 -27.91
C VAL A 143 22.84 10.13 -29.09
N ASP A 144 24.10 10.60 -29.01
CA ASP A 144 24.78 11.39 -30.07
C ASP A 144 23.93 12.59 -30.55
N GLY A 145 23.24 13.25 -29.62
CA GLY A 145 22.39 14.42 -29.94
C GLY A 145 21.09 14.09 -30.69
N LYS A 146 20.70 12.82 -30.72
CA LYS A 146 19.45 12.36 -31.35
C LYS A 146 18.56 11.60 -30.35
N ALA A 147 17.26 11.72 -30.54
CA ALA A 147 16.28 10.97 -29.76
C ALA A 147 16.27 9.50 -30.22
N GLN A 148 16.46 8.57 -29.30
CA GLN A 148 16.36 7.14 -29.51
C GLN A 148 15.35 6.55 -28.52
N SER A 149 14.35 5.85 -29.02
CA SER A 149 13.36 5.21 -28.18
C SER A 149 13.94 4.02 -27.42
N ALA A 150 13.63 3.92 -26.15
CA ALA A 150 14.04 2.82 -25.28
C ALA A 150 12.82 2.29 -24.53
N ASN A 151 12.63 0.98 -24.53
CA ASN A 151 11.62 0.33 -23.71
C ASN A 151 12.05 0.31 -22.26
N ILE A 152 11.16 0.66 -21.36
CA ILE A 152 11.40 0.61 -19.92
C ILE A 152 10.36 -0.25 -19.23
N GLU A 153 10.75 -0.86 -18.13
CA GLU A 153 9.83 -1.50 -17.20
C GLU A 153 9.65 -0.60 -15.99
N VAL A 154 8.41 -0.39 -15.58
CA VAL A 154 8.06 0.47 -14.46
C VAL A 154 7.39 -0.34 -13.35
N ALA A 155 7.57 0.08 -12.11
CA ALA A 155 6.90 -0.53 -10.98
C ALA A 155 5.37 -0.32 -11.10
N PRO A 156 4.56 -1.29 -10.68
CA PRO A 156 3.10 -1.19 -10.77
C PRO A 156 2.52 -0.08 -9.88
N ASN A 157 3.23 0.26 -8.81
CA ASN A 157 2.83 1.31 -7.87
C ASN A 157 3.56 2.61 -8.23
N ASN A 158 2.79 3.67 -8.48
CA ASN A 158 3.31 5.01 -8.74
C ASN A 158 2.48 6.05 -7.98
N ASN A 159 3.00 7.26 -7.87
CA ASN A 159 2.34 8.38 -7.18
C ASN A 159 1.46 9.24 -8.11
N GLY A 160 1.24 8.80 -9.37
CA GLY A 160 0.48 9.53 -10.37
C GLY A 160 1.23 10.65 -11.09
N THR A 161 2.47 10.93 -10.71
CA THR A 161 3.32 11.96 -11.34
C THR A 161 4.66 11.42 -11.82
N GLU A 162 5.15 10.36 -11.19
CA GLU A 162 6.46 9.77 -11.44
C GLU A 162 6.36 8.26 -11.61
N TYR A 163 7.25 7.71 -12.42
CA TYR A 163 7.46 6.28 -12.55
C TYR A 163 8.77 5.85 -11.91
N ILE A 164 8.72 4.75 -11.19
CA ILE A 164 9.89 4.03 -10.71
C ILE A 164 10.29 3.06 -11.81
N VAL A 165 11.44 3.27 -12.41
CA VAL A 165 11.97 2.42 -13.50
C VAL A 165 12.75 1.26 -12.89
N THR A 166 12.31 0.05 -13.20
CA THR A 166 12.97 -1.18 -12.72
C THR A 166 13.97 -1.73 -13.73
N GLN A 167 13.74 -1.50 -15.03
CA GLN A 167 14.65 -1.92 -16.10
C GLN A 167 14.58 -0.94 -17.30
N GLY A 168 15.65 -0.91 -18.10
CA GLY A 168 15.69 -0.18 -19.37
C GLY A 168 16.44 1.16 -19.33
N LEU A 169 16.73 1.70 -18.14
CA LEU A 169 17.56 2.90 -17.95
C LEU A 169 18.76 2.60 -17.07
N ASN A 170 19.83 3.36 -17.30
CA ASN A 170 21.01 3.36 -16.45
C ASN A 170 21.24 4.76 -15.87
N VAL A 171 21.92 4.79 -14.73
CA VAL A 171 22.33 6.07 -14.12
C VAL A 171 23.29 6.79 -15.07
N GLY A 172 22.96 8.03 -15.40
CA GLY A 172 23.71 8.84 -16.38
C GLY A 172 23.07 8.89 -17.77
N ASP A 173 22.06 8.09 -18.06
CA ASP A 173 21.30 8.23 -19.29
C ASP A 173 20.58 9.59 -19.31
N VAL A 174 20.68 10.31 -20.43
CA VAL A 174 19.95 11.57 -20.66
C VAL A 174 18.65 11.23 -21.37
N ILE A 175 17.53 11.65 -20.79
CA ILE A 175 16.19 11.41 -21.35
C ILE A 175 15.47 12.74 -21.66
N ILE A 176 14.50 12.68 -22.56
CA ILE A 176 13.62 13.81 -22.83
C ILE A 176 12.55 13.86 -21.73
N ALA A 177 12.65 14.84 -20.84
CA ALA A 177 11.78 14.96 -19.67
C ALA A 177 10.35 15.42 -20.00
N GLU A 178 10.19 16.26 -21.04
CA GLU A 178 8.90 16.80 -21.46
C GLU A 178 8.76 16.77 -22.98
N GLY A 179 7.52 16.57 -23.44
CA GLY A 179 7.23 16.55 -24.88
C GLY A 179 7.60 15.24 -25.59
N ALA A 180 7.80 14.15 -24.87
CA ALA A 180 8.15 12.84 -25.44
C ALA A 180 7.16 12.40 -26.53
N GLY A 181 5.87 12.69 -26.38
CA GLY A 181 4.85 12.36 -27.39
C GLY A 181 4.93 13.16 -28.71
N LEU A 182 5.72 14.25 -28.77
CA LEU A 182 5.90 15.10 -29.94
C LEU A 182 7.19 14.77 -30.71
N VAL A 183 8.09 14.01 -30.08
CA VAL A 183 9.41 13.65 -30.63
C VAL A 183 9.26 12.34 -31.42
N ARG A 184 10.06 12.21 -32.47
CA ARG A 184 10.18 10.99 -33.27
C ARG A 184 11.58 10.43 -33.19
N GLU A 185 11.68 9.14 -33.45
CA GLU A 185 12.97 8.43 -33.55
C GLU A 185 13.95 9.19 -34.49
N GLY A 186 15.16 9.40 -34.01
CA GLY A 186 16.22 10.09 -34.77
C GLY A 186 16.12 11.62 -34.83
N THR A 187 15.12 12.24 -34.18
CA THR A 187 14.98 13.70 -34.11
C THR A 187 16.22 14.30 -33.42
N PRO A 188 16.90 15.30 -34.02
CA PRO A 188 17.96 16.02 -33.32
C PRO A 188 17.39 16.77 -32.12
N VAL A 189 18.01 16.57 -30.95
CA VAL A 189 17.61 17.23 -29.71
C VAL A 189 18.81 17.97 -29.12
N GLY A 190 18.62 19.25 -28.78
CA GLY A 190 19.59 20.02 -28.04
C GLY A 190 19.39 19.82 -26.55
N THR A 191 20.48 19.70 -25.81
CA THR A 191 20.42 19.79 -24.34
C THR A 191 20.10 21.23 -23.96
N ALA A 192 19.00 21.47 -23.25
CA ALA A 192 18.78 22.75 -22.60
C ALA A 192 19.92 22.98 -21.58
N GLN A 193 20.60 24.10 -21.70
CA GLN A 193 21.60 24.56 -20.73
C GLN A 193 20.90 25.12 -19.50
#